data_ff006f334e3bb14d57f43c6bc6d9dc1b
#
_entry.id   ff006f334e3bb14d57f43c6bc6d9dc1b
#
_cell.length_a   1.000
_cell.length_b   1.000
_cell.length_c   1.000
_cell.angle_alpha   90.00
_cell.angle_beta   90.00
_cell.angle_gamma   90.00
#
_symmetry.space_group_name_H-M   'P 1'
#
loop_
_entity.id
_entity.type
_entity.pdbx_description
1 polymer ?
#
loop_
_entity_poly.entity_id
_entity_poly.type
_entity_poly.pdbx_seq_one_letter_code
_entity_poly.pdbx_strand_id
1 'polypeptide(L)'
;NDTATTEIYTLSLHDALPICTNHSAEQEEAGSSHFSIDYADDRISIAWDDAPDGPARRTFAVDFSNRTETKNALKEHLYRLLEEETGQPLPWGTLTGIRPTKIPMQMLDEGKTKEEIASYMKQTYLASDEKINLSIAIAERERALLSRLDYKNGYSLYIGIPFCPSTCLYCSFTSYPLTAWKTQVDAYLDALEKELDYVAAKNYHRKLNSIYIGGGTPTTLEPYQLDRLIRKIRCSFDLGDCLEFTVEAGRPDSITEEKLLVLRKNGISRISINPQTMKQKTLDLIGRHHTVEQTIESFHMARKLGFDNINIDRKSTRLNSSHSRISYAVLCLKKK
;
A
#
# COMPACT_ATOMS: atom_id res chain seq x y z
N ASN A 1 -24.38 -39.48 -5.34
CA ASN A 1 -23.33 -39.74 -4.32
C ASN A 1 -22.52 -38.48 -4.17
N ASP A 2 -23.06 -37.54 -3.41
CA ASP A 2 -22.33 -36.31 -3.07
C ASP A 2 -21.53 -36.62 -1.80
N THR A 3 -20.24 -36.76 -1.98
CA THR A 3 -19.28 -36.80 -0.87
C THR A 3 -19.16 -35.39 -0.32
N ALA A 4 -19.61 -35.19 0.92
CA ALA A 4 -19.30 -33.97 1.69
C ALA A 4 -17.79 -33.79 1.68
N THR A 5 -17.35 -32.65 1.16
CA THR A 5 -15.92 -32.29 1.11
C THR A 5 -15.57 -31.59 2.42
N THR A 6 -14.85 -32.28 3.29
CA THR A 6 -14.28 -31.66 4.50
C THR A 6 -12.99 -30.94 4.11
N GLU A 7 -12.97 -29.64 4.26
CA GLU A 7 -11.76 -28.84 4.08
C GLU A 7 -11.10 -28.58 5.43
N ILE A 8 -9.83 -29.00 5.56
CA ILE A 8 -9.03 -28.80 6.78
C ILE A 8 -8.11 -27.59 6.57
N TYR A 9 -8.24 -26.61 7.43
CA TYR A 9 -7.40 -25.40 7.41
C TYR A 9 -6.50 -25.36 8.62
N THR A 10 -5.22 -25.12 8.40
CA THR A 10 -4.24 -24.91 9.48
C THR A 10 -4.01 -23.42 9.65
N LEU A 11 -4.23 -22.90 10.85
CA LEU A 11 -4.06 -21.50 11.20
C LEU A 11 -2.89 -21.33 12.15
N SER A 12 -1.92 -20.51 11.81
CA SER A 12 -0.82 -20.15 12.71
C SER A 12 -1.20 -18.92 13.55
N LEU A 13 -1.32 -19.09 14.85
CA LEU A 13 -1.73 -18.04 15.80
C LEU A 13 -0.61 -17.04 16.16
N HIS A 14 0.62 -17.24 15.70
CA HIS A 14 1.76 -16.44 16.17
C HIS A 14 1.88 -15.05 15.55
N ASP A 15 1.21 -14.73 14.45
CA ASP A 15 1.21 -13.39 13.84
C ASP A 15 -0.15 -13.09 13.19
N ALA A 16 -0.96 -12.43 13.96
CA ALA A 16 -2.19 -11.68 13.62
C ALA A 16 -2.70 -11.70 12.15
N LEU A 17 -3.76 -12.40 11.93
CA LEU A 17 -4.58 -12.74 10.79
C LEU A 17 -4.17 -14.05 10.11
N PRO A 18 -5.04 -15.04 10.17
CA PRO A 18 -4.79 -16.32 9.55
C PRO A 18 -4.74 -16.17 8.02
N ILE A 19 -3.59 -16.45 7.44
CA ILE A 19 -3.53 -16.83 6.04
C ILE A 19 -3.95 -18.30 6.01
N CYS A 20 -5.15 -18.58 5.53
CA CYS A 20 -5.58 -19.95 5.29
C CYS A 20 -4.71 -20.54 4.18
N THR A 21 -3.84 -21.46 4.53
CA THR A 21 -3.10 -22.27 3.57
C THR A 21 -3.69 -23.67 3.59
N ASN A 22 -4.05 -24.20 2.41
CA ASN A 22 -4.40 -25.61 2.25
C ASN A 22 -3.11 -26.41 2.41
N HIS A 23 -2.93 -27.08 3.54
CA HIS A 23 -1.89 -28.08 3.73
C HIS A 23 -2.51 -29.48 3.70
N SER A 24 -1.94 -30.36 2.88
CA SER A 24 -2.14 -31.79 3.01
C SER A 24 -1.56 -32.26 4.36
N ALA A 25 -2.24 -33.18 5.01
CA ALA A 25 -2.17 -33.57 6.41
C ALA A 25 -0.84 -34.15 6.96
N GLU A 26 0.35 -33.63 6.58
CA GLU A 26 1.62 -34.28 6.97
C GLU A 26 2.67 -33.39 7.66
N GLN A 27 2.35 -32.15 8.05
CA GLN A 27 3.29 -31.33 8.86
C GLN A 27 2.55 -30.64 10.01
N GLU A 28 2.54 -31.26 11.18
CA GLU A 28 2.19 -30.59 12.44
C GLU A 28 3.35 -29.67 12.84
N GLU A 29 3.19 -28.36 12.61
CA GLU A 29 4.07 -27.36 13.23
C GLU A 29 3.60 -27.13 14.67
N ALA A 30 4.53 -27.18 15.64
CA ALA A 30 4.23 -26.88 17.04
C ALA A 30 3.63 -25.48 17.19
N GLY A 31 2.38 -25.37 17.64
CA GLY A 31 1.62 -24.12 17.82
C GLY A 31 0.62 -23.80 16.68
N SER A 32 0.32 -24.74 15.81
CA SER A 32 -0.78 -24.63 14.85
C SER A 32 -2.11 -25.08 15.49
N SER A 33 -3.19 -24.36 15.19
CA SER A 33 -4.55 -24.73 15.58
C SER A 33 -5.31 -25.28 14.39
N HIS A 34 -6.08 -26.34 14.63
CA HIS A 34 -6.81 -27.05 13.60
C HIS A 34 -8.29 -26.70 13.62
N PHE A 35 -8.81 -26.27 12.46
CA PHE A 35 -10.21 -26.00 12.23
C PHE A 35 -10.75 -26.96 11.19
N SER A 36 -11.88 -27.59 11.47
CA SER A 36 -12.67 -28.31 10.47
C SER A 36 -13.89 -27.49 10.08
N ILE A 37 -14.19 -27.43 8.78
CA ILE A 37 -15.37 -26.76 8.26
C ILE A 37 -16.15 -27.76 7.42
N ASP A 38 -17.35 -28.09 7.89
CA ASP A 38 -18.24 -29.04 7.25
C ASP A 38 -19.40 -28.30 6.57
N TYR A 39 -19.66 -28.63 5.32
CA TYR A 39 -20.73 -28.09 4.50
C TYR A 39 -21.85 -29.11 4.37
N ALA A 40 -23.05 -28.76 4.79
CA ALA A 40 -24.28 -29.53 4.56
C ALA A 40 -25.21 -28.72 3.61
N ASP A 41 -26.36 -29.29 3.24
CA ASP A 41 -27.23 -28.72 2.22
C ASP A 41 -27.70 -27.29 2.51
N ASP A 42 -27.88 -26.92 3.78
CA ASP A 42 -28.45 -25.64 4.20
C ASP A 42 -27.63 -24.94 5.32
N ARG A 43 -26.49 -25.51 5.71
CA ARG A 43 -25.72 -25.03 6.85
C ARG A 43 -24.23 -25.27 6.72
N ILE A 44 -23.47 -24.51 7.50
CA ILE A 44 -22.03 -24.70 7.69
C ILE A 44 -21.76 -24.92 9.17
N SER A 45 -20.88 -25.88 9.49
CA SER A 45 -20.41 -26.14 10.84
C SER A 45 -18.91 -25.89 10.90
N ILE A 46 -18.44 -25.11 11.88
CA ILE A 46 -17.03 -24.87 12.18
C ILE A 46 -16.73 -25.56 13.49
N ALA A 47 -15.66 -26.34 13.55
CA ALA A 47 -15.14 -26.91 14.78
C ALA A 47 -13.66 -26.51 14.96
N TRP A 48 -13.29 -26.20 16.19
CA TRP A 48 -11.93 -25.95 16.64
C TRP A 48 -11.66 -26.89 17.80
N ASP A 49 -11.00 -28.02 17.51
CA ASP A 49 -10.88 -29.10 18.46
C ASP A 49 -9.81 -28.87 19.53
N ASP A 50 -8.82 -28.02 19.25
CA ASP A 50 -7.71 -27.63 20.13
C ASP A 50 -7.82 -26.16 20.63
N ALA A 51 -9.04 -25.67 20.79
CA ALA A 51 -9.26 -24.33 21.35
C ALA A 51 -8.79 -24.24 22.82
N PRO A 52 -8.32 -23.06 23.29
CA PRO A 52 -7.70 -22.90 24.62
C PRO A 52 -8.57 -23.36 25.78
N ASP A 53 -9.89 -23.11 25.71
CA ASP A 53 -10.86 -23.44 26.75
C ASP A 53 -11.60 -24.79 26.50
N GLY A 54 -11.13 -25.56 25.54
CA GLY A 54 -11.72 -26.86 25.12
C GLY A 54 -12.41 -26.77 23.77
N PRO A 55 -12.87 -27.92 23.20
CA PRO A 55 -13.41 -27.96 21.84
C PRO A 55 -14.57 -27.01 21.62
N ALA A 56 -14.42 -26.10 20.67
CA ALA A 56 -15.41 -25.07 20.33
C ALA A 56 -16.09 -25.41 19.01
N ARG A 57 -17.40 -25.24 18.91
CA ARG A 57 -18.18 -25.55 17.71
C ARG A 57 -19.24 -24.49 17.44
N ARG A 58 -19.44 -24.18 16.16
CA ARG A 58 -20.48 -23.24 15.72
C ARG A 58 -21.12 -23.73 14.43
N THR A 59 -22.45 -23.81 14.43
CA THR A 59 -23.26 -24.21 13.26
C THR A 59 -24.22 -23.09 12.93
N PHE A 60 -24.36 -22.74 11.66
CA PHE A 60 -25.25 -21.68 11.18
C PHE A 60 -25.82 -22.02 9.81
N ALA A 61 -27.04 -21.51 9.55
CA ALA A 61 -27.72 -21.69 8.28
C ALA A 61 -27.15 -20.75 7.22
N VAL A 62 -27.08 -21.21 5.98
CA VAL A 62 -26.60 -20.43 4.82
C VAL A 62 -27.46 -20.72 3.59
N ASP A 63 -27.56 -19.72 2.72
CA ASP A 63 -28.07 -19.89 1.36
C ASP A 63 -26.90 -19.97 0.38
N PHE A 64 -26.58 -21.18 -0.06
CA PHE A 64 -25.48 -21.42 -1.01
C PHE A 64 -25.73 -20.80 -2.40
N SER A 65 -26.96 -20.40 -2.72
CA SER A 65 -27.24 -19.67 -3.97
C SER A 65 -26.61 -18.28 -3.96
N ASN A 66 -26.42 -17.67 -2.77
CA ASN A 66 -25.73 -16.40 -2.58
C ASN A 66 -24.31 -16.58 -2.04
N ARG A 67 -23.37 -16.79 -2.95
CA ARG A 67 -21.95 -17.00 -2.59
C ARG A 67 -21.35 -15.88 -1.73
N THR A 68 -21.79 -14.64 -1.92
CA THR A 68 -21.25 -13.48 -1.15
C THR A 68 -21.72 -13.52 0.29
N GLU A 69 -23.01 -13.75 0.51
CA GLU A 69 -23.59 -13.89 1.85
C GLU A 69 -23.03 -15.09 2.59
N THR A 70 -22.96 -16.24 1.94
CA THR A 70 -22.34 -17.46 2.51
C THR A 70 -20.92 -17.20 2.98
N LYS A 71 -20.10 -16.55 2.14
CA LYS A 71 -18.71 -16.21 2.50
C LYS A 71 -18.63 -15.22 3.66
N ASN A 72 -19.52 -14.23 3.72
CA ASN A 72 -19.57 -13.27 4.81
C ASN A 72 -20.03 -13.92 6.11
N ALA A 73 -21.05 -14.78 6.06
CA ALA A 73 -21.51 -15.54 7.21
C ALA A 73 -20.41 -16.46 7.77
N LEU A 74 -19.70 -17.17 6.91
CA LEU A 74 -18.56 -18.00 7.33
C LEU A 74 -17.49 -17.19 8.03
N LYS A 75 -17.10 -16.02 7.46
CA LYS A 75 -16.12 -15.13 8.08
C LYS A 75 -16.58 -14.60 9.42
N GLU A 76 -17.85 -14.20 9.52
CA GLU A 76 -18.43 -13.67 10.75
C GLU A 76 -18.42 -14.73 11.85
N HIS A 77 -18.92 -15.93 11.56
CA HIS A 77 -19.00 -17.00 12.55
C HIS A 77 -17.64 -17.52 12.99
N LEU A 78 -16.67 -17.62 12.07
CA LEU A 78 -15.29 -17.96 12.41
C LEU A 78 -14.64 -16.86 13.27
N TYR A 79 -14.86 -15.59 12.92
CA TYR A 79 -14.34 -14.47 13.70
C TYR A 79 -14.89 -14.47 15.13
N ARG A 80 -16.23 -14.63 15.29
CA ARG A 80 -16.84 -14.68 16.61
C ARG A 80 -16.38 -15.85 17.44
N LEU A 81 -16.19 -17.03 16.83
CA LEU A 81 -15.62 -18.18 17.50
C LEU A 81 -14.22 -17.86 18.05
N LEU A 82 -13.35 -17.28 17.21
CA LEU A 82 -12.00 -16.89 17.61
C LEU A 82 -11.98 -15.78 18.67
N GLU A 83 -12.85 -14.78 18.56
CA GLU A 83 -12.96 -13.67 19.51
C GLU A 83 -13.42 -14.17 20.89
N GLU A 84 -14.42 -15.06 20.95
CA GLU A 84 -14.93 -15.66 22.18
C GLU A 84 -13.86 -16.47 22.89
N GLU A 85 -13.13 -17.32 22.17
CA GLU A 85 -12.11 -18.21 22.75
C GLU A 85 -10.80 -17.50 23.09
N THR A 86 -10.44 -16.43 22.38
CA THR A 86 -9.17 -15.71 22.62
C THR A 86 -9.33 -14.45 23.45
N GLY A 87 -10.54 -13.94 23.60
CA GLY A 87 -10.81 -12.64 24.23
C GLY A 87 -10.20 -11.45 23.49
N GLN A 88 -9.79 -11.62 22.23
CA GLN A 88 -9.06 -10.58 21.47
C GLN A 88 -9.86 -10.10 20.24
N PRO A 89 -10.62 -9.00 20.34
CA PRO A 89 -11.28 -8.41 19.19
C PRO A 89 -10.27 -7.80 18.23
N LEU A 90 -10.46 -8.02 16.93
CA LEU A 90 -9.66 -7.37 15.90
C LEU A 90 -10.24 -5.99 15.55
N PRO A 91 -9.42 -4.94 15.48
CA PRO A 91 -9.91 -3.57 15.22
C PRO A 91 -10.70 -3.41 13.93
N TRP A 92 -10.40 -4.19 12.90
CA TRP A 92 -11.10 -4.20 11.62
C TRP A 92 -12.10 -5.36 11.47
N GLY A 93 -12.29 -6.18 12.53
CA GLY A 93 -13.17 -7.34 12.51
C GLY A 93 -12.83 -8.30 11.36
N THR A 94 -13.84 -8.66 10.58
CA THR A 94 -13.71 -9.56 9.41
C THR A 94 -13.24 -8.86 8.13
N LEU A 95 -13.02 -7.54 8.16
CA LEU A 95 -12.63 -6.77 6.98
C LEU A 95 -11.22 -7.17 6.53
N THR A 96 -11.12 -7.73 5.35
CA THR A 96 -9.86 -8.10 4.70
C THR A 96 -9.58 -7.16 3.54
N GLY A 97 -8.33 -6.72 3.40
CA GLY A 97 -7.89 -5.86 2.31
C GLY A 97 -7.03 -4.69 2.79
N ILE A 98 -6.32 -4.09 1.85
CA ILE A 98 -5.33 -3.04 2.12
C ILE A 98 -5.91 -1.61 2.11
N ARG A 99 -7.19 -1.45 1.70
CA ARG A 99 -7.84 -0.14 1.57
C ARG A 99 -9.24 -0.15 2.20
N PRO A 100 -9.34 -0.18 3.53
CA PRO A 100 -10.62 -0.20 4.23
C PRO A 100 -11.45 1.08 3.97
N THR A 101 -10.82 2.20 3.65
CA THR A 101 -11.47 3.48 3.31
C THR A 101 -12.24 3.46 2.00
N LYS A 102 -12.03 2.44 1.15
CA LYS A 102 -12.77 2.31 -0.12
C LYS A 102 -14.27 2.14 0.10
N ILE A 103 -14.67 1.42 1.16
CA ILE A 103 -16.07 1.18 1.49
C ILE A 103 -16.79 2.49 1.87
N PRO A 104 -16.34 3.25 2.90
CA PRO A 104 -16.98 4.53 3.20
C PRO A 104 -16.89 5.53 2.05
N MET A 105 -15.82 5.54 1.24
CA MET A 105 -15.72 6.39 0.07
C MET A 105 -16.85 6.13 -0.92
N GLN A 106 -17.07 4.86 -1.29
CA GLN A 106 -18.12 4.46 -2.21
C GLN A 106 -19.50 4.82 -1.65
N MET A 107 -19.75 4.52 -0.38
CA MET A 107 -21.04 4.81 0.25
C MET A 107 -21.31 6.32 0.35
N LEU A 108 -20.27 7.14 0.60
CA LEU A 108 -20.38 8.61 0.55
C LEU A 108 -20.70 9.12 -0.87
N ASP A 109 -20.15 8.49 -1.90
CA ASP A 109 -20.44 8.84 -3.29
C ASP A 109 -21.88 8.43 -3.71
N GLU A 110 -22.42 7.39 -3.08
CA GLU A 110 -23.83 6.97 -3.19
C GLU A 110 -24.77 7.84 -2.35
N GLY A 111 -24.25 8.82 -1.59
CA GLY A 111 -25.04 9.76 -0.78
C GLY A 111 -25.48 9.22 0.58
N LYS A 112 -24.86 8.14 1.08
CA LYS A 112 -25.14 7.59 2.41
C LYS A 112 -24.63 8.50 3.52
N THR A 113 -25.35 8.52 4.65
CA THR A 113 -24.93 9.25 5.85
C THR A 113 -23.82 8.52 6.59
N LYS A 114 -23.12 9.25 7.49
CA LYS A 114 -22.07 8.64 8.33
C LYS A 114 -22.61 7.53 9.23
N GLU A 115 -23.82 7.72 9.73
CA GLU A 115 -24.53 6.78 10.59
C GLU A 115 -24.85 5.49 9.85
N GLU A 116 -25.33 5.60 8.60
CA GLU A 116 -25.58 4.44 7.72
C GLU A 116 -24.30 3.69 7.42
N ILE A 117 -23.19 4.41 7.12
CA ILE A 117 -21.88 3.82 6.85
C ILE A 117 -21.35 3.12 8.10
N ALA A 118 -21.45 3.78 9.27
CA ALA A 118 -21.00 3.21 10.53
C ALA A 118 -21.77 1.94 10.89
N SER A 119 -23.10 1.99 10.75
CA SER A 119 -23.97 0.82 10.98
C SER A 119 -23.60 -0.33 10.03
N TYR A 120 -23.43 -0.06 8.75
CA TYR A 120 -23.04 -1.06 7.77
C TYR A 120 -21.69 -1.71 8.08
N MET A 121 -20.67 -0.90 8.38
CA MET A 121 -19.33 -1.43 8.69
C MET A 121 -19.31 -2.23 10.00
N LYS A 122 -20.11 -1.82 10.99
CA LYS A 122 -20.24 -2.51 12.26
C LYS A 122 -20.96 -3.86 12.10
N GLN A 123 -22.07 -3.88 11.37
CA GLN A 123 -22.89 -5.08 11.18
C GLN A 123 -22.25 -6.07 10.20
N THR A 124 -21.69 -5.59 9.09
CA THR A 124 -21.16 -6.47 8.03
C THR A 124 -19.74 -6.96 8.31
N TYR A 125 -18.92 -6.11 8.94
CA TYR A 125 -17.50 -6.41 9.12
C TYR A 125 -17.07 -6.53 10.58
N LEU A 126 -17.93 -6.25 11.54
CA LEU A 126 -17.62 -6.26 12.98
C LEU A 126 -16.44 -5.33 13.33
N ALA A 127 -16.25 -4.26 12.56
CA ALA A 127 -15.17 -3.31 12.79
C ALA A 127 -15.44 -2.48 14.06
N SER A 128 -14.39 -2.09 14.77
CA SER A 128 -14.49 -1.26 15.96
C SER A 128 -14.92 0.18 15.61
N ASP A 129 -15.63 0.84 16.54
CA ASP A 129 -16.08 2.22 16.35
C ASP A 129 -14.92 3.18 16.05
N GLU A 130 -13.74 2.96 16.66
CA GLU A 130 -12.52 3.72 16.38
C GLU A 130 -12.10 3.63 14.90
N LYS A 131 -12.08 2.41 14.33
CA LYS A 131 -11.67 2.19 12.94
C LYS A 131 -12.73 2.62 11.94
N ILE A 132 -14.00 2.48 12.28
CA ILE A 132 -15.12 3.00 11.50
C ILE A 132 -14.99 4.52 11.38
N ASN A 133 -14.90 5.23 12.51
CA ASN A 133 -14.79 6.69 12.52
C ASN A 133 -13.54 7.17 11.78
N LEU A 134 -12.41 6.50 11.98
CA LEU A 134 -11.17 6.81 11.26
C LEU A 134 -11.34 6.65 9.75
N SER A 135 -11.95 5.55 9.30
CA SER A 135 -12.13 5.29 7.87
C SER A 135 -13.08 6.28 7.19
N ILE A 136 -14.15 6.66 7.88
CA ILE A 136 -15.10 7.70 7.40
C ILE A 136 -14.37 9.06 7.30
N ALA A 137 -13.65 9.46 8.34
CA ALA A 137 -12.92 10.73 8.34
C ALA A 137 -11.85 10.80 7.23
N ILE A 138 -11.17 9.68 6.95
CA ILE A 138 -10.21 9.61 5.84
C ILE A 138 -10.95 9.70 4.50
N ALA A 139 -12.05 8.96 4.32
CA ALA A 139 -12.83 8.99 3.09
C ALA A 139 -13.37 10.40 2.77
N GLU A 140 -13.86 11.13 3.76
CA GLU A 140 -14.29 12.52 3.60
C GLU A 140 -13.14 13.44 3.13
N ARG A 141 -11.95 13.28 3.73
CA ARG A 141 -10.77 14.04 3.32
C ARG A 141 -10.32 13.69 1.92
N GLU A 142 -10.28 12.40 1.58
CA GLU A 142 -9.96 11.94 0.23
C GLU A 142 -10.96 12.51 -0.78
N ARG A 143 -12.26 12.46 -0.48
CA ARG A 143 -13.32 13.02 -1.33
C ARG A 143 -13.15 14.53 -1.56
N ALA A 144 -12.86 15.29 -0.49
CA ALA A 144 -12.60 16.72 -0.58
C ALA A 144 -11.34 17.05 -1.42
N LEU A 145 -10.31 16.22 -1.38
CA LEU A 145 -9.12 16.35 -2.23
C LEU A 145 -9.42 15.98 -3.68
N LEU A 146 -10.09 14.84 -3.90
CA LEU A 146 -10.44 14.34 -5.23
C LEU A 146 -11.44 15.25 -5.96
N SER A 147 -12.32 15.97 -5.23
CA SER A 147 -13.23 16.93 -5.85
C SER A 147 -12.51 18.09 -6.58
N ARG A 148 -11.24 18.30 -6.28
CA ARG A 148 -10.39 19.30 -6.95
C ARG A 148 -9.76 18.76 -8.25
N LEU A 149 -9.88 17.47 -8.51
CA LEU A 149 -9.34 16.78 -9.67
C LEU A 149 -10.46 16.47 -10.66
N ASP A 150 -10.18 16.63 -11.94
CA ASP A 150 -11.03 16.03 -12.97
C ASP A 150 -10.66 14.55 -13.13
N TYR A 151 -11.01 13.72 -12.13
CA TYR A 151 -10.65 12.30 -12.14
C TYR A 151 -11.41 11.48 -13.18
N LYS A 152 -12.49 12.00 -13.76
CA LYS A 152 -13.27 11.31 -14.80
C LYS A 152 -12.65 11.46 -16.18
N ASN A 153 -12.23 12.68 -16.53
CA ASN A 153 -11.74 13.02 -17.87
C ASN A 153 -10.25 13.36 -17.88
N GLY A 154 -9.67 13.71 -16.73
CA GLY A 154 -8.25 13.95 -16.56
C GLY A 154 -7.43 12.67 -16.52
N TYR A 155 -6.12 12.82 -16.36
CA TYR A 155 -5.18 11.70 -16.17
C TYR A 155 -4.02 12.12 -15.26
N SER A 156 -3.31 11.13 -14.75
CA SER A 156 -2.06 11.31 -14.04
C SER A 156 -0.93 10.64 -14.81
N LEU A 157 0.24 11.26 -14.84
CA LEU A 157 1.41 10.76 -15.54
C LEU A 157 2.37 10.10 -14.55
N TYR A 158 2.62 8.81 -14.72
CA TYR A 158 3.67 8.10 -14.00
C TYR A 158 4.87 7.85 -14.93
N ILE A 159 6.06 8.24 -14.47
CA ILE A 159 7.31 8.09 -15.21
C ILE A 159 8.23 7.20 -14.37
N GLY A 160 8.56 6.02 -14.89
CA GLY A 160 9.42 5.07 -14.19
C GLY A 160 10.88 5.26 -14.56
N ILE A 161 11.76 5.43 -13.58
CA ILE A 161 13.21 5.39 -13.76
C ILE A 161 13.71 4.04 -13.21
N PRO A 162 14.13 3.11 -14.07
CA PRO A 162 14.39 1.73 -13.65
C PRO A 162 15.77 1.53 -12.98
N PHE A 163 16.54 2.59 -12.79
CA PHE A 163 17.87 2.51 -12.22
C PHE A 163 17.88 2.65 -10.72
N CYS A 164 18.73 1.85 -10.05
CA CYS A 164 18.97 1.93 -8.60
C CYS A 164 20.48 1.91 -8.31
N PRO A 165 20.94 2.51 -7.19
CA PRO A 165 22.33 2.36 -6.77
C PRO A 165 22.70 0.89 -6.53
N SER A 166 21.81 0.14 -5.89
CA SER A 166 21.88 -1.31 -5.69
C SER A 166 20.47 -1.90 -5.59
N THR A 167 20.31 -3.20 -5.85
CA THR A 167 19.01 -3.89 -5.69
C THR A 167 18.82 -4.31 -4.25
N CYS A 168 17.70 -3.91 -3.64
CA CYS A 168 17.32 -4.33 -2.28
C CYS A 168 16.79 -5.77 -2.29
N LEU A 169 17.06 -6.57 -1.24
CA LEU A 169 16.65 -7.98 -1.16
C LEU A 169 15.14 -8.23 -1.33
N TYR A 170 14.33 -7.28 -0.92
CA TYR A 170 12.86 -7.39 -0.97
C TYR A 170 12.23 -6.77 -2.22
N CYS A 171 13.04 -6.23 -3.14
CA CYS A 171 12.52 -5.45 -4.26
C CYS A 171 11.89 -6.35 -5.32
N SER A 172 10.61 -6.13 -5.60
CA SER A 172 9.85 -6.79 -6.67
C SER A 172 9.69 -5.90 -7.92
N PHE A 173 10.17 -4.65 -7.87
CA PHE A 173 10.14 -3.75 -9.02
C PHE A 173 11.29 -4.05 -9.98
N THR A 174 11.07 -3.72 -11.25
CA THR A 174 12.16 -3.71 -12.23
C THR A 174 13.22 -2.69 -11.80
N SER A 175 14.39 -3.19 -11.43
CA SER A 175 15.51 -2.35 -11.00
C SER A 175 16.82 -2.85 -11.59
N TYR A 176 17.53 -1.92 -12.25
CA TYR A 176 18.82 -2.18 -12.86
C TYR A 176 19.91 -1.47 -12.05
N PRO A 177 20.94 -2.21 -11.53
CA PRO A 177 22.04 -1.59 -10.82
C PRO A 177 22.77 -0.57 -11.70
N LEU A 178 22.89 0.66 -11.21
CA LEU A 178 23.51 1.75 -11.98
C LEU A 178 24.97 1.44 -12.37
N THR A 179 25.68 0.68 -11.55
CA THR A 179 27.06 0.25 -11.83
C THR A 179 27.20 -0.52 -13.15
N ALA A 180 26.19 -1.31 -13.53
CA ALA A 180 26.19 -2.09 -14.77
C ALA A 180 25.56 -1.32 -15.94
N TRP A 181 24.69 -0.33 -15.67
CA TRP A 181 23.82 0.29 -16.69
C TRP A 181 24.07 1.79 -16.88
N LYS A 182 25.11 2.36 -16.27
CA LYS A 182 25.42 3.79 -16.32
C LYS A 182 25.52 4.34 -17.76
N THR A 183 26.11 3.57 -18.66
CA THR A 183 26.29 3.97 -20.07
C THR A 183 25.01 3.94 -20.89
N GLN A 184 23.95 3.30 -20.38
CA GLN A 184 22.65 3.17 -21.06
C GLN A 184 21.62 4.23 -20.61
N VAL A 185 21.93 5.03 -19.59
CA VAL A 185 20.99 5.99 -19.02
C VAL A 185 20.56 7.02 -20.03
N ASP A 186 21.48 7.59 -20.84
CA ASP A 186 21.12 8.58 -21.82
C ASP A 186 20.30 7.99 -22.99
N ALA A 187 20.64 6.77 -23.44
CA ALA A 187 19.83 6.07 -24.43
C ALA A 187 18.41 5.74 -23.91
N TYR A 188 18.30 5.41 -22.62
CA TYR A 188 17.01 5.25 -21.97
C TYR A 188 16.20 6.56 -21.96
N LEU A 189 16.83 7.69 -21.61
CA LEU A 189 16.17 8.99 -21.64
C LEU A 189 15.73 9.40 -23.04
N ASP A 190 16.53 9.11 -24.08
CA ASP A 190 16.17 9.35 -25.47
C ASP A 190 14.90 8.56 -25.88
N ALA A 191 14.78 7.32 -25.42
CA ALA A 191 13.59 6.50 -25.64
C ALA A 191 12.38 7.04 -24.86
N LEU A 192 12.57 7.37 -23.59
CA LEU A 192 11.54 7.92 -22.71
C LEU A 192 10.99 9.24 -23.25
N GLU A 193 11.83 10.12 -23.82
CA GLU A 193 11.38 11.38 -24.41
C GLU A 193 10.43 11.14 -25.60
N LYS A 194 10.66 10.09 -26.41
CA LYS A 194 9.75 9.71 -27.49
C LYS A 194 8.41 9.21 -26.96
N GLU A 195 8.43 8.43 -25.88
CA GLU A 195 7.21 7.99 -25.20
C GLU A 195 6.43 9.17 -24.64
N LEU A 196 7.11 10.15 -24.03
CA LEU A 196 6.48 11.38 -23.52
C LEU A 196 5.82 12.18 -24.64
N ASP A 197 6.46 12.33 -25.83
CA ASP A 197 5.86 12.98 -26.98
C ASP A 197 4.61 12.25 -27.46
N TYR A 198 4.66 10.91 -27.54
CA TYR A 198 3.50 10.12 -27.91
C TYR A 198 2.34 10.28 -26.93
N VAL A 199 2.62 10.20 -25.61
CA VAL A 199 1.61 10.35 -24.56
C VAL A 199 1.02 11.76 -24.58
N ALA A 200 1.83 12.79 -24.77
CA ALA A 200 1.38 14.19 -24.88
C ALA A 200 0.44 14.36 -26.09
N ALA A 201 0.83 13.86 -27.26
CA ALA A 201 0.01 13.92 -28.46
C ALA A 201 -1.34 13.19 -28.31
N LYS A 202 -1.37 12.06 -27.59
CA LYS A 202 -2.60 11.29 -27.35
C LYS A 202 -3.55 11.94 -26.37
N ASN A 203 -3.03 12.73 -25.42
CA ASN A 203 -3.80 13.27 -24.31
C ASN A 203 -3.90 14.82 -24.32
N TYR A 204 -3.58 15.48 -25.44
CA TYR A 204 -3.54 16.94 -25.51
C TYR A 204 -4.87 17.65 -25.13
N HIS A 205 -5.99 16.93 -25.25
CA HIS A 205 -7.33 17.43 -24.92
C HIS A 205 -7.77 17.11 -23.49
N ARG A 206 -6.93 16.42 -22.70
CA ARG A 206 -7.25 15.97 -21.34
C ARG A 206 -6.40 16.76 -20.31
N LYS A 207 -6.96 16.97 -19.14
CA LYS A 207 -6.28 17.66 -18.04
C LYS A 207 -5.27 16.72 -17.37
N LEU A 208 -4.04 17.18 -17.22
CA LEU A 208 -3.02 16.49 -16.45
C LEU A 208 -3.14 16.86 -14.98
N ASN A 209 -3.65 15.94 -14.17
CA ASN A 209 -3.93 16.18 -12.76
C ASN A 209 -2.70 16.11 -11.85
N SER A 210 -1.80 15.18 -12.12
CA SER A 210 -0.57 14.99 -11.34
C SER A 210 0.52 14.30 -12.14
N ILE A 211 1.77 14.51 -11.72
CA ILE A 211 2.94 13.85 -12.27
C ILE A 211 3.71 13.18 -11.13
N TYR A 212 4.11 11.94 -11.35
CA TYR A 212 4.92 11.17 -10.42
C TYR A 212 6.10 10.52 -11.14
N ILE A 213 7.32 10.93 -10.79
CA ILE A 213 8.56 10.29 -11.26
C ILE A 213 9.02 9.35 -10.15
N GLY A 214 9.00 8.04 -10.43
CA GLY A 214 9.32 6.99 -9.46
C GLY A 214 9.97 5.78 -10.12
N GLY A 215 9.70 4.60 -9.60
CA GLY A 215 10.22 3.33 -10.11
C GLY A 215 11.35 2.76 -9.27
N GLY A 216 12.58 2.72 -9.80
CA GLY A 216 13.78 2.35 -9.05
C GLY A 216 14.20 3.48 -8.12
N THR A 217 15.04 4.40 -8.61
CA THR A 217 15.47 5.57 -7.85
C THR A 217 15.74 6.72 -8.80
N PRO A 218 14.80 7.65 -9.01
CA PRO A 218 14.99 8.77 -9.94
C PRO A 218 16.23 9.61 -9.69
N THR A 219 16.67 9.75 -8.44
CA THR A 219 17.90 10.46 -8.09
C THR A 219 19.19 9.71 -8.40
N THR A 220 19.13 8.56 -9.06
CA THR A 220 20.29 7.96 -9.73
C THR A 220 20.70 8.74 -10.97
N LEU A 221 19.79 9.48 -11.57
CA LEU A 221 20.07 10.39 -12.66
C LEU A 221 21.02 11.50 -12.20
N GLU A 222 21.95 11.89 -13.07
CA GLU A 222 22.82 13.05 -12.83
C GLU A 222 22.01 14.37 -12.88
N PRO A 223 22.49 15.46 -12.28
CA PRO A 223 21.76 16.73 -12.26
C PRO A 223 21.28 17.19 -13.63
N TYR A 224 22.14 17.09 -14.67
CA TYR A 224 21.78 17.48 -16.03
C TYR A 224 20.70 16.57 -16.65
N GLN A 225 20.70 15.27 -16.33
CA GLN A 225 19.70 14.30 -16.79
C GLN A 225 18.33 14.56 -16.14
N LEU A 226 18.31 14.88 -14.84
CA LEU A 226 17.09 15.31 -14.15
C LEU A 226 16.52 16.59 -14.76
N ASP A 227 17.37 17.61 -14.98
CA ASP A 227 16.97 18.88 -15.60
C ASP A 227 16.41 18.65 -17.02
N ARG A 228 17.09 17.83 -17.84
CA ARG A 228 16.67 17.43 -19.18
C ARG A 228 15.27 16.80 -19.15
N LEU A 229 15.07 15.77 -18.32
CA LEU A 229 13.79 15.06 -18.22
C LEU A 229 12.67 15.99 -17.77
N ILE A 230 12.88 16.78 -16.72
CA ILE A 230 11.83 17.66 -16.20
C ILE A 230 11.47 18.77 -17.19
N ARG A 231 12.45 19.33 -17.88
CA ARG A 231 12.20 20.30 -18.95
C ARG A 231 11.42 19.68 -20.10
N LYS A 232 11.77 18.48 -20.52
CA LYS A 232 11.02 17.75 -21.54
C LYS A 232 9.55 17.61 -21.16
N ILE A 233 9.27 17.20 -19.92
CA ILE A 233 7.90 17.10 -19.38
C ILE A 233 7.19 18.45 -19.47
N ARG A 234 7.83 19.52 -18.98
CA ARG A 234 7.24 20.86 -18.97
C ARG A 234 6.99 21.45 -20.37
N CYS A 235 7.80 21.05 -21.36
CA CYS A 235 7.60 21.46 -22.74
C CYS A 235 6.53 20.63 -23.45
N SER A 236 6.33 19.38 -23.05
CA SER A 236 5.41 18.46 -23.74
C SER A 236 3.99 18.47 -23.18
N PHE A 237 3.79 18.89 -21.91
CA PHE A 237 2.51 18.84 -21.22
C PHE A 237 2.10 20.21 -20.67
N ASP A 238 0.79 20.50 -20.73
CA ASP A 238 0.23 21.64 -20.01
C ASP A 238 0.09 21.28 -18.50
N LEU A 239 0.79 22.03 -17.66
CA LEU A 239 0.81 21.84 -16.20
C LEU A 239 -0.13 22.79 -15.46
N GLY A 240 -0.96 23.56 -16.15
CA GLY A 240 -1.87 24.53 -15.54
C GLY A 240 -2.82 23.92 -14.51
N ASP A 241 -3.34 22.73 -14.79
CA ASP A 241 -4.23 21.97 -13.91
C ASP A 241 -3.47 20.94 -13.02
N CYS A 242 -2.13 20.86 -13.10
CA CYS A 242 -1.34 19.89 -12.38
C CYS A 242 -1.19 20.27 -10.90
N LEU A 243 -1.91 19.59 -10.02
CA LEU A 243 -1.93 19.90 -8.59
C LEU A 243 -0.69 19.39 -7.83
N GLU A 244 -0.03 18.36 -8.34
CA GLU A 244 1.15 17.79 -7.69
C GLU A 244 2.15 17.27 -8.72
N PHE A 245 3.40 17.68 -8.58
CA PHE A 245 4.53 17.12 -9.30
C PHE A 245 5.51 16.51 -8.30
N THR A 246 5.49 15.20 -8.17
CA THR A 246 6.30 14.44 -7.21
C THR A 246 7.50 13.79 -7.89
N VAL A 247 8.65 13.84 -7.23
CA VAL A 247 9.83 13.06 -7.58
C VAL A 247 10.25 12.22 -6.38
N GLU A 248 10.38 10.90 -6.57
CA GLU A 248 11.03 10.04 -5.58
C GLU A 248 12.52 10.36 -5.54
N ALA A 249 12.95 11.12 -4.54
CA ALA A 249 14.36 11.27 -4.23
C ALA A 249 14.95 9.92 -3.76
N GLY A 250 14.05 9.03 -3.33
CA GLY A 250 14.31 7.60 -3.13
C GLY A 250 15.30 7.34 -2.02
N ARG A 251 16.51 6.93 -2.38
CA ARG A 251 17.53 6.50 -1.43
C ARG A 251 18.41 7.67 -1.00
N PRO A 252 18.64 7.85 0.32
CA PRO A 252 19.52 8.91 0.85
C PRO A 252 20.91 8.95 0.19
N ASP A 253 21.50 7.78 -0.12
CA ASP A 253 22.80 7.66 -0.78
C ASP A 253 22.83 8.14 -2.25
N SER A 254 21.68 8.44 -2.84
CA SER A 254 21.57 9.00 -4.19
C SER A 254 21.20 10.50 -4.22
N ILE A 255 20.92 11.08 -3.04
CA ILE A 255 20.52 12.47 -2.90
C ILE A 255 21.76 13.36 -2.76
N THR A 256 21.84 14.40 -3.58
CA THR A 256 22.87 15.45 -3.46
C THR A 256 22.20 16.83 -3.46
N GLU A 257 22.91 17.83 -2.93
CA GLU A 257 22.42 19.21 -2.92
C GLU A 257 22.13 19.72 -4.34
N GLU A 258 23.01 19.43 -5.30
CA GLU A 258 22.84 19.81 -6.70
C GLU A 258 21.57 19.22 -7.32
N LYS A 259 21.28 17.93 -7.06
CA LYS A 259 20.07 17.30 -7.57
C LYS A 259 18.81 17.94 -6.96
N LEU A 260 18.81 18.20 -5.66
CA LEU A 260 17.70 18.87 -5.00
C LEU A 260 17.50 20.31 -5.53
N LEU A 261 18.59 21.03 -5.79
CA LEU A 261 18.52 22.36 -6.41
C LEU A 261 17.89 22.30 -7.82
N VAL A 262 18.26 21.32 -8.62
CA VAL A 262 17.64 21.08 -9.95
C VAL A 262 16.15 20.83 -9.81
N LEU A 263 15.74 19.94 -8.90
CA LEU A 263 14.33 19.65 -8.65
C LEU A 263 13.59 20.92 -8.21
N ARG A 264 14.17 21.69 -7.28
CA ARG A 264 13.56 22.92 -6.77
C ARG A 264 13.41 23.98 -7.85
N LYS A 265 14.49 24.24 -8.63
CA LYS A 265 14.51 25.18 -9.76
C LYS A 265 13.44 24.87 -10.80
N ASN A 266 13.19 23.59 -11.03
CA ASN A 266 12.19 23.13 -11.97
C ASN A 266 10.76 23.04 -11.38
N GLY A 267 10.53 23.52 -10.16
CA GLY A 267 9.20 23.64 -9.57
C GLY A 267 8.59 22.32 -9.14
N ILE A 268 9.43 21.34 -8.75
CA ILE A 268 8.93 20.11 -8.14
C ILE A 268 8.28 20.46 -6.81
N SER A 269 7.00 20.07 -6.65
CA SER A 269 6.19 20.44 -5.49
C SER A 269 6.34 19.48 -4.31
N ARG A 270 6.74 18.21 -4.59
CA ARG A 270 6.88 17.18 -3.58
C ARG A 270 8.04 16.26 -3.89
N ILE A 271 8.74 15.83 -2.84
CA ILE A 271 9.75 14.77 -2.94
C ILE A 271 9.45 13.66 -1.93
N SER A 272 9.95 12.46 -2.22
CA SER A 272 9.87 11.33 -1.29
C SER A 272 11.27 10.85 -0.94
N ILE A 273 11.62 10.81 0.35
CA ILE A 273 12.87 10.26 0.88
C ILE A 273 12.52 8.93 1.54
N ASN A 274 13.06 7.82 1.03
CA ASN A 274 12.61 6.46 1.37
C ASN A 274 13.68 5.68 2.16
N PRO A 275 13.88 5.95 3.48
CA PRO A 275 14.82 5.20 4.30
C PRO A 275 14.43 3.73 4.48
N GLN A 276 13.13 3.44 4.45
CA GLN A 276 12.49 2.16 4.72
C GLN A 276 12.57 1.73 6.20
N THR A 277 13.64 2.03 6.91
CA THR A 277 13.83 1.80 8.34
C THR A 277 14.87 2.77 8.90
N MET A 278 14.77 3.04 10.21
CA MET A 278 15.77 3.81 10.98
C MET A 278 16.63 2.89 11.85
N LYS A 279 16.78 1.61 11.48
CA LYS A 279 17.65 0.64 12.14
C LYS A 279 18.79 0.26 11.19
N GLN A 280 20.03 0.67 11.50
CA GLN A 280 21.20 0.41 10.65
C GLN A 280 21.36 -1.07 10.33
N LYS A 281 21.34 -1.94 11.34
CA LYS A 281 21.42 -3.39 11.15
C LYS A 281 20.41 -3.94 10.12
N THR A 282 19.20 -3.34 10.06
CA THR A 282 18.19 -3.76 9.09
C THR A 282 18.50 -3.21 7.71
N LEU A 283 19.01 -1.98 7.59
CA LEU A 283 19.46 -1.41 6.31
C LEU A 283 20.54 -2.28 5.68
N ASP A 284 21.53 -2.67 6.46
CA ASP A 284 22.63 -3.54 6.02
C ASP A 284 22.11 -4.89 5.55
N LEU A 285 21.19 -5.51 6.32
CA LEU A 285 20.59 -6.80 5.99
C LEU A 285 19.82 -6.79 4.68
N ILE A 286 19.08 -5.70 4.40
CA ILE A 286 18.26 -5.59 3.18
C ILE A 286 19.03 -5.04 1.96
N GLY A 287 20.33 -4.85 2.08
CA GLY A 287 21.20 -4.40 0.98
C GLY A 287 21.05 -2.90 0.66
N ARG A 288 20.76 -2.09 1.68
CA ARG A 288 20.78 -0.62 1.57
C ARG A 288 22.04 -0.07 2.22
N HIS A 289 22.86 0.60 1.41
CA HIS A 289 24.21 1.04 1.84
C HIS A 289 24.23 2.44 2.49
N HIS A 290 23.08 3.13 2.58
CA HIS A 290 23.01 4.41 3.29
C HIS A 290 22.91 4.22 4.82
N THR A 291 23.31 5.24 5.56
CA THR A 291 23.18 5.27 7.01
C THR A 291 21.90 5.99 7.46
N VAL A 292 21.55 5.79 8.73
CA VAL A 292 20.44 6.52 9.38
C VAL A 292 20.74 8.01 9.38
N GLU A 293 21.99 8.40 9.64
CA GLU A 293 22.46 9.79 9.64
C GLU A 293 22.27 10.43 8.27
N GLN A 294 22.66 9.76 7.19
CA GLN A 294 22.45 10.23 5.81
C GLN A 294 20.96 10.47 5.51
N THR A 295 20.06 9.68 6.08
CA THR A 295 18.62 9.94 5.95
C THR A 295 18.21 11.26 6.60
N ILE A 296 18.69 11.51 7.82
CA ILE A 296 18.44 12.74 8.57
C ILE A 296 19.03 13.95 7.86
N GLU A 297 20.27 13.84 7.40
CA GLU A 297 20.96 14.89 6.65
C GLU A 297 20.24 15.22 5.36
N SER A 298 19.83 14.21 4.57
CA SER A 298 19.07 14.42 3.34
C SER A 298 17.75 15.14 3.58
N PHE A 299 17.06 14.81 4.67
CA PHE A 299 15.83 15.50 5.07
C PHE A 299 16.09 16.98 5.41
N HIS A 300 17.09 17.26 6.25
CA HIS A 300 17.43 18.63 6.62
C HIS A 300 17.92 19.46 5.42
N MET A 301 18.72 18.85 4.53
CA MET A 301 19.16 19.48 3.28
C MET A 301 17.96 19.86 2.42
N ALA A 302 17.01 18.93 2.22
CA ALA A 302 15.80 19.21 1.45
C ALA A 302 14.98 20.36 2.08
N ARG A 303 14.82 20.37 3.41
CA ARG A 303 14.15 21.45 4.13
C ARG A 303 14.85 22.79 3.94
N LYS A 304 16.18 22.84 4.07
CA LYS A 304 17.00 24.05 3.87
C LYS A 304 16.81 24.61 2.45
N LEU A 305 16.67 23.75 1.46
CA LEU A 305 16.43 24.13 0.07
C LEU A 305 14.96 24.51 -0.25
N GLY A 306 14.09 24.51 0.75
CA GLY A 306 12.71 25.00 0.66
C GLY A 306 11.69 23.94 0.23
N PHE A 307 11.98 22.64 0.36
CA PHE A 307 10.96 21.60 0.20
C PHE A 307 10.11 21.49 1.47
N ASP A 308 8.86 21.92 1.38
CA ASP A 308 7.89 21.85 2.48
C ASP A 308 7.05 20.56 2.46
N ASN A 309 6.92 19.94 1.29
CA ASN A 309 6.18 18.69 1.11
C ASN A 309 7.14 17.53 0.88
N ILE A 310 7.55 16.88 1.98
CA ILE A 310 8.46 15.73 1.96
C ILE A 310 7.72 14.51 2.50
N ASN A 311 7.63 13.46 1.69
CA ASN A 311 7.17 12.15 2.12
C ASN A 311 8.35 11.31 2.61
N ILE A 312 8.12 10.50 3.65
CA ILE A 312 9.11 9.54 4.15
C ILE A 312 8.47 8.16 4.18
N ASP A 313 9.00 7.23 3.39
CA ASP A 313 8.52 5.87 3.33
C ASP A 313 9.23 4.98 4.36
N ARG A 314 8.42 4.18 5.04
CA ARG A 314 8.88 3.14 5.95
C ARG A 314 8.30 1.80 5.54
N LYS A 315 9.18 0.80 5.38
CA LYS A 315 8.77 -0.59 5.20
C LYS A 315 8.85 -1.33 6.54
N SER A 316 7.91 -2.25 6.80
CA SER A 316 7.98 -3.09 7.99
C SER A 316 9.27 -3.90 8.02
N THR A 317 9.88 -4.04 9.21
CA THR A 317 11.10 -4.82 9.40
C THR A 317 10.85 -6.34 9.38
N ARG A 318 9.61 -6.79 9.31
CA ARG A 318 9.26 -8.20 9.15
C ARG A 318 9.07 -8.51 7.67
N LEU A 319 9.74 -9.54 7.18
CA LEU A 319 9.65 -10.06 5.80
C LEU A 319 8.22 -10.52 5.44
N ASN A 320 7.44 -10.93 6.43
CA ASN A 320 6.01 -11.18 6.33
C ASN A 320 5.29 -10.13 7.17
N SER A 321 4.99 -9.00 6.56
CA SER A 321 4.08 -8.03 7.19
C SER A 321 2.68 -8.62 7.13
N SER A 322 2.25 -9.26 8.21
CA SER A 322 0.84 -9.38 8.48
C SER A 322 0.24 -7.98 8.44
N HIS A 323 -0.78 -7.77 7.61
CA HIS A 323 -1.44 -6.46 7.41
C HIS A 323 -1.99 -5.84 8.70
N SER A 324 -2.01 -6.57 9.81
CA SER A 324 -2.47 -6.11 11.14
C SER A 324 -1.54 -5.11 11.83
N ARG A 325 -0.29 -4.97 11.38
CA ARG A 325 0.70 -4.04 11.97
C ARG A 325 1.29 -3.02 11.00
N ILE A 326 0.63 -2.77 9.88
CA ILE A 326 0.93 -1.58 9.08
C ILE A 326 0.39 -0.38 9.86
N SER A 327 1.20 0.11 10.79
CA SER A 327 1.06 1.49 11.25
C SER A 327 1.36 2.34 10.03
N TYR A 328 0.34 2.91 9.41
CA TYR A 328 0.48 3.94 8.40
C TYR A 328 1.09 5.18 9.05
N ALA A 329 2.38 5.13 9.26
CA ALA A 329 3.15 6.34 9.54
C ALA A 329 3.53 6.95 8.18
N VAL A 330 2.56 7.43 7.44
CA VAL A 330 2.81 8.54 6.53
C VAL A 330 2.99 9.75 7.45
N LEU A 331 4.22 9.95 7.90
CA LEU A 331 4.61 11.18 8.57
C LEU A 331 4.63 12.28 7.50
N CYS A 332 3.45 12.79 7.16
CA CYS A 332 3.33 14.11 6.57
C CYS A 332 3.71 15.11 7.67
N LEU A 333 5.00 15.42 7.79
CA LEU A 333 5.45 16.56 8.59
C LEU A 333 5.03 17.83 7.85
N LYS A 334 3.74 18.20 7.96
CA LYS A 334 3.30 19.55 7.68
C LYS A 334 3.84 20.44 8.77
N LYS A 335 4.51 21.53 8.37
CA LYS A 335 4.81 22.65 9.25
C LYS A 335 3.52 23.10 9.93
N LYS A 336 3.52 23.14 11.26
CA LYS A 336 2.57 23.98 12.02
C LYS A 336 2.90 25.43 11.80
#